data_6f905151febe43789a31aca776b7e701
#
_entry.id   6f905151febe43789a31aca776b7e701
#
_cell.length_a   1.000
_cell.length_b   1.000
_cell.length_c   1.000
_cell.angle_alpha   90.00
_cell.angle_beta   90.00
_cell.angle_gamma   90.00
#
_symmetry.space_group_name_H-M   'P 1'
#
loop_
_entity.id
_entity.type
_entity.pdbx_description
1 polymer ?
#
loop_
_entity_poly.entity_id
_entity_poly.type
_entity_poly.pdbx_seq_one_letter_code
_entity_poly.pdbx_strand_id
1 'polypeptide(L)'
;MYIKQQVRAGERLDDLQRSGYHIIQNPEKFCFGMDAVLLSHFAEIKRDSRVLDMGTGTGVIPILLCAISDASHFDALEIQEESVDMASRSVAWNGLEKRIHITQGNIRDASSIFGRHVFDAVITNPPYVNDKHGLKNPKLPKAIARHEIYCTLEDVIREASEVLKPKKSLFMVHRPHRLPEIFETMQQHRLEPKRMRLVHPYIHKEPNMVLIEAVRDGNPMLKVEPPIIVYEKEGKYTQQILDLYK
;
A
#
# COMPACT_ATOMS: atom_id res chain seq x y z
N MET A 1 -22.08 -7.27 -23.00
CA MET A 1 -23.23 -6.97 -22.12
C MET A 1 -22.99 -7.28 -20.64
N TYR A 2 -21.89 -7.93 -20.28
CA TYR A 2 -21.50 -8.28 -18.88
C TYR A 2 -20.87 -7.13 -18.06
N ILE A 3 -20.43 -6.06 -18.68
CA ILE A 3 -19.59 -5.01 -18.06
C ILE A 3 -20.37 -4.10 -17.09
N LYS A 4 -21.66 -3.80 -17.36
CA LYS A 4 -22.47 -2.90 -16.51
C LYS A 4 -22.90 -3.50 -15.15
N GLN A 5 -22.78 -4.81 -14.94
CA GLN A 5 -23.19 -5.48 -13.69
C GLN A 5 -22.08 -5.51 -12.61
N GLN A 6 -20.85 -5.08 -12.93
CA GLN A 6 -19.73 -5.13 -11.98
C GLN A 6 -19.65 -3.91 -11.04
N VAL A 7 -20.24 -2.77 -11.40
CA VAL A 7 -20.32 -1.57 -10.55
C VAL A 7 -21.71 -1.47 -9.96
N ARG A 8 -21.82 -1.45 -8.63
CA ARG A 8 -23.10 -1.46 -7.89
C ARG A 8 -23.56 -0.05 -7.55
N ALA A 9 -24.81 0.09 -7.09
CA ALA A 9 -25.33 1.38 -6.61
C ALA A 9 -24.47 1.92 -5.46
N GLY A 10 -24.12 3.21 -5.54
CA GLY A 10 -23.22 3.88 -4.60
C GLY A 10 -21.74 3.69 -4.88
N GLU A 11 -21.36 2.87 -5.86
CA GLU A 11 -19.97 2.72 -6.31
C GLU A 11 -19.69 3.54 -7.57
N ARG A 12 -18.41 3.84 -7.80
CA ARG A 12 -17.93 4.46 -9.02
C ARG A 12 -16.76 3.67 -9.59
N LEU A 13 -16.54 3.80 -10.89
CA LEU A 13 -15.39 3.27 -11.59
C LEU A 13 -14.43 4.42 -11.87
N ASP A 14 -13.23 4.35 -11.28
CA ASP A 14 -12.19 5.36 -11.46
C ASP A 14 -11.11 4.83 -12.43
N ASP A 15 -10.68 5.69 -13.35
CA ASP A 15 -9.56 5.42 -14.27
C ASP A 15 -8.24 5.65 -13.51
N LEU A 16 -7.36 4.65 -13.50
CA LEU A 16 -6.03 4.74 -12.90
C LEU A 16 -5.03 5.50 -13.79
N GLN A 17 -5.45 5.92 -14.98
CA GLN A 17 -4.65 6.62 -15.97
C GLN A 17 -3.35 5.88 -16.32
N ARG A 18 -3.37 4.56 -16.20
CA ARG A 18 -2.23 3.68 -16.46
C ARG A 18 -2.72 2.38 -17.13
N SER A 19 -2.18 2.06 -18.29
CA SER A 19 -2.50 0.83 -19.04
C SER A 19 -4.00 0.60 -19.31
N GLY A 20 -4.84 1.64 -19.21
CA GLY A 20 -6.30 1.53 -19.33
C GLY A 20 -6.96 0.81 -18.15
N TYR A 21 -6.27 0.66 -17.03
CA TYR A 21 -6.81 0.00 -15.84
C TYR A 21 -7.74 0.90 -15.05
N HIS A 22 -8.75 0.28 -14.47
CA HIS A 22 -9.79 0.93 -13.69
C HIS A 22 -9.93 0.27 -12.32
N ILE A 23 -10.53 0.99 -11.38
CA ILE A 23 -10.79 0.49 -10.04
C ILE A 23 -12.20 0.84 -9.58
N ILE A 24 -12.88 -0.09 -8.94
CA ILE A 24 -14.19 0.10 -8.35
C ILE A 24 -14.02 0.62 -6.92
N GLN A 25 -14.67 1.73 -6.60
CA GLN A 25 -14.62 2.35 -5.28
C GLN A 25 -16.00 2.82 -4.82
N ASN A 26 -16.19 2.89 -3.51
CA ASN A 26 -17.36 3.52 -2.90
C ASN A 26 -16.95 4.86 -2.26
N PRO A 27 -17.44 6.03 -2.79
CA PRO A 27 -17.09 7.35 -2.27
C PRO A 27 -17.48 7.60 -0.80
N GLU A 28 -18.45 6.85 -0.27
CA GLU A 28 -18.84 6.94 1.14
C GLU A 28 -17.88 6.20 2.08
N LYS A 29 -16.93 5.45 1.51
CA LYS A 29 -15.90 4.68 2.21
C LYS A 29 -14.51 5.24 1.93
N PHE A 30 -13.49 4.51 2.38
CA PHE A 30 -12.11 4.86 2.05
C PHE A 30 -11.86 4.64 0.56
N CYS A 31 -11.47 5.72 -0.14
CA CYS A 31 -10.94 5.66 -1.49
C CYS A 31 -9.42 5.80 -1.46
N PHE A 32 -8.73 5.18 -2.42
CA PHE A 32 -7.27 5.33 -2.50
C PHE A 32 -6.86 6.79 -2.74
N GLY A 33 -5.69 7.13 -2.25
CA GLY A 33 -5.09 8.45 -2.43
C GLY A 33 -3.77 8.39 -3.20
N MET A 34 -3.10 9.53 -3.24
CA MET A 34 -1.77 9.68 -3.85
C MET A 34 -0.72 8.75 -3.20
N ASP A 35 -0.91 8.39 -1.92
CA ASP A 35 -0.05 7.48 -1.16
C ASP A 35 0.12 6.12 -1.85
N ALA A 36 -0.97 5.52 -2.33
CA ALA A 36 -0.92 4.25 -3.04
C ALA A 36 -0.17 4.37 -4.38
N VAL A 37 -0.39 5.46 -5.12
CA VAL A 37 0.32 5.72 -6.39
C VAL A 37 1.81 5.91 -6.14
N LEU A 38 2.19 6.74 -5.17
CA LEU A 38 3.59 7.00 -4.83
C LEU A 38 4.30 5.74 -4.32
N LEU A 39 3.62 4.94 -3.47
CA LEU A 39 4.17 3.70 -2.97
C LEU A 39 4.41 2.70 -4.09
N SER A 40 3.46 2.56 -5.02
CA SER A 40 3.61 1.65 -6.17
C SER A 40 4.81 2.02 -7.04
N HIS A 41 5.08 3.32 -7.27
CA HIS A 41 6.23 3.77 -8.04
C HIS A 41 7.55 3.77 -7.25
N PHE A 42 7.48 3.85 -5.92
CA PHE A 42 8.65 3.72 -5.06
C PHE A 42 9.11 2.27 -4.94
N ALA A 43 8.19 1.32 -5.03
CA ALA A 43 8.48 -0.10 -4.89
C ALA A 43 9.21 -0.64 -6.14
N GLU A 44 10.50 -0.96 -5.99
CA GLU A 44 11.30 -1.58 -7.03
C GLU A 44 11.08 -3.09 -7.07
N ILE A 45 10.01 -3.51 -7.74
CA ILE A 45 9.65 -4.92 -7.86
C ILE A 45 10.43 -5.57 -9.01
N LYS A 46 11.19 -6.62 -8.68
CA LYS A 46 11.96 -7.36 -9.68
C LYS A 46 11.05 -8.23 -10.54
N ARG A 47 11.51 -8.51 -11.76
CA ARG A 47 10.85 -9.44 -12.67
C ARG A 47 10.60 -10.80 -11.99
N ASP A 48 9.51 -11.44 -12.35
CA ASP A 48 9.11 -12.76 -11.86
C ASP A 48 8.93 -12.87 -10.33
N SER A 49 8.86 -11.72 -9.61
CA SER A 49 8.60 -11.70 -8.18
C SER A 49 7.20 -12.15 -7.85
N ARG A 50 7.05 -12.84 -6.72
CA ARG A 50 5.78 -13.03 -6.01
C ARG A 50 5.66 -11.96 -4.94
N VAL A 51 4.62 -11.16 -5.00
CA VAL A 51 4.42 -9.96 -4.16
C VAL A 51 3.17 -10.13 -3.30
N LEU A 52 3.24 -9.71 -2.03
CA LEU A 52 2.08 -9.60 -1.15
C LEU A 52 1.76 -8.12 -0.90
N ASP A 53 0.51 -7.72 -1.16
CA ASP A 53 -0.05 -6.44 -0.70
C ASP A 53 -0.86 -6.67 0.59
N MET A 54 -0.37 -6.16 1.70
CA MET A 54 -0.98 -6.32 3.03
C MET A 54 -1.91 -5.15 3.35
N GLY A 55 -3.21 -5.41 3.42
CA GLY A 55 -4.24 -4.39 3.58
C GLY A 55 -4.56 -3.71 2.25
N THR A 56 -4.86 -4.51 1.24
CA THR A 56 -4.99 -4.07 -0.16
C THR A 56 -6.16 -3.12 -0.41
N GLY A 57 -7.13 -3.04 0.50
CA GLY A 57 -8.36 -2.28 0.30
C GLY A 57 -9.09 -2.72 -0.97
N THR A 58 -9.30 -1.81 -1.90
CA THR A 58 -9.97 -2.10 -3.18
C THR A 58 -9.05 -2.66 -4.27
N GLY A 59 -7.78 -2.98 -3.93
CA GLY A 59 -6.84 -3.63 -4.84
C GLY A 59 -6.03 -2.68 -5.72
N VAL A 60 -5.94 -1.40 -5.37
CA VAL A 60 -5.28 -0.38 -6.20
C VAL A 60 -3.80 -0.65 -6.43
N ILE A 61 -3.06 -1.01 -5.37
CA ILE A 61 -1.60 -1.21 -5.44
C ILE A 61 -1.24 -2.38 -6.36
N PRO A 62 -1.80 -3.60 -6.21
CA PRO A 62 -1.46 -4.70 -7.12
C PRO A 62 -1.90 -4.43 -8.56
N ILE A 63 -3.01 -3.71 -8.80
CA ILE A 63 -3.43 -3.34 -10.16
C ILE A 63 -2.42 -2.36 -10.79
N LEU A 64 -1.99 -1.31 -10.05
CA LEU A 64 -0.95 -0.39 -10.52
C LEU A 64 0.37 -1.10 -10.78
N LEU A 65 0.80 -2.00 -9.90
CA LEU A 65 2.04 -2.76 -10.06
C LEU A 65 1.97 -3.71 -11.26
N CYS A 66 0.81 -4.22 -11.62
CA CYS A 66 0.64 -4.97 -12.88
C CYS A 66 0.92 -4.12 -14.12
N ALA A 67 0.70 -2.80 -14.04
CA ALA A 67 0.96 -1.89 -15.15
C ALA A 67 2.43 -1.45 -15.25
N ILE A 68 3.16 -1.43 -14.12
CA ILE A 68 4.50 -0.82 -14.04
C ILE A 68 5.62 -1.79 -13.69
N SER A 69 5.30 -3.08 -13.50
CA SER A 69 6.31 -4.11 -13.18
C SER A 69 6.04 -5.43 -13.90
N ASP A 70 7.10 -6.21 -14.06
CA ASP A 70 7.07 -7.57 -14.62
C ASP A 70 6.95 -8.65 -13.52
N ALA A 71 6.38 -8.33 -12.36
CA ALA A 71 6.12 -9.32 -11.32
C ALA A 71 5.18 -10.42 -11.84
N SER A 72 5.45 -11.66 -11.47
CA SER A 72 4.67 -12.79 -11.95
C SER A 72 3.32 -12.93 -11.27
N HIS A 73 3.26 -12.62 -9.99
CA HIS A 73 2.07 -12.87 -9.18
C HIS A 73 1.94 -11.91 -8.01
N PHE A 74 0.70 -11.48 -7.75
CA PHE A 74 0.32 -10.65 -6.60
C PHE A 74 -0.72 -11.39 -5.76
N ASP A 75 -0.40 -11.63 -4.49
CA ASP A 75 -1.37 -11.97 -3.47
C ASP A 75 -1.78 -10.67 -2.77
N ALA A 76 -3.06 -10.47 -2.50
CA ALA A 76 -3.60 -9.26 -1.91
C ALA A 76 -4.52 -9.62 -0.75
N LEU A 77 -4.14 -9.20 0.47
CA LEU A 77 -4.83 -9.56 1.72
C LEU A 77 -5.66 -8.38 2.23
N GLU A 78 -6.93 -8.62 2.50
CA GLU A 78 -7.85 -7.62 3.05
C GLU A 78 -8.83 -8.27 4.04
N ILE A 79 -9.10 -7.60 5.15
CA ILE A 79 -9.98 -8.12 6.19
C ILE A 79 -11.46 -7.79 5.93
N GLN A 80 -11.73 -6.67 5.26
CA GLN A 80 -13.09 -6.18 5.04
C GLN A 80 -13.72 -6.86 3.83
N GLU A 81 -14.79 -7.63 4.04
CA GLU A 81 -15.52 -8.36 3.01
C GLU A 81 -15.93 -7.46 1.82
N GLU A 82 -16.42 -6.26 2.09
CA GLU A 82 -16.85 -5.33 1.06
C GLU A 82 -15.68 -4.81 0.20
N SER A 83 -14.51 -4.60 0.80
CA SER A 83 -13.29 -4.21 0.08
C SER A 83 -12.77 -5.37 -0.77
N VAL A 84 -12.78 -6.59 -0.23
CA VAL A 84 -12.45 -7.84 -0.95
C VAL A 84 -13.35 -8.01 -2.17
N ASP A 85 -14.65 -7.78 -2.04
CA ASP A 85 -15.59 -7.85 -3.16
C ASP A 85 -15.29 -6.80 -4.23
N MET A 86 -15.06 -5.53 -3.85
CA MET A 86 -14.68 -4.47 -4.80
C MET A 86 -13.33 -4.77 -5.48
N ALA A 87 -12.33 -5.24 -4.72
CA ALA A 87 -11.02 -5.62 -5.25
C ALA A 87 -11.15 -6.75 -6.25
N SER A 88 -11.90 -7.81 -5.94
CA SER A 88 -12.10 -8.96 -6.83
C SER A 88 -12.78 -8.55 -8.13
N ARG A 89 -13.79 -7.68 -8.07
CA ARG A 89 -14.45 -7.14 -9.27
C ARG A 89 -13.55 -6.19 -10.06
N SER A 90 -12.71 -5.40 -9.38
CA SER A 90 -11.70 -4.55 -10.04
C SER A 90 -10.67 -5.39 -10.79
N VAL A 91 -10.19 -6.47 -10.19
CA VAL A 91 -9.26 -7.42 -10.82
C VAL A 91 -9.91 -8.05 -12.07
N ALA A 92 -11.14 -8.54 -11.95
CA ALA A 92 -11.89 -9.13 -13.07
C ALA A 92 -12.20 -8.09 -14.18
N TRP A 93 -12.51 -6.84 -13.81
CA TRP A 93 -12.73 -5.76 -14.77
C TRP A 93 -11.53 -5.54 -15.68
N ASN A 94 -10.32 -5.66 -15.11
CA ASN A 94 -9.07 -5.44 -15.83
C ASN A 94 -8.50 -6.73 -16.49
N GLY A 95 -9.15 -7.88 -16.32
CA GLY A 95 -8.67 -9.16 -16.85
C GLY A 95 -7.38 -9.65 -16.16
N LEU A 96 -7.20 -9.32 -14.88
CA LEU A 96 -5.97 -9.59 -14.10
C LEU A 96 -6.06 -10.81 -13.17
N GLU A 97 -7.12 -11.64 -13.26
CA GLU A 97 -7.38 -12.77 -12.37
C GLU A 97 -6.26 -13.82 -12.37
N LYS A 98 -5.49 -13.89 -13.44
CA LYS A 98 -4.32 -14.80 -13.53
C LYS A 98 -3.09 -14.26 -12.83
N ARG A 99 -3.04 -12.94 -12.53
CA ARG A 99 -1.89 -12.27 -11.92
C ARG A 99 -2.16 -11.82 -10.49
N ILE A 100 -3.40 -11.50 -10.15
CA ILE A 100 -3.78 -10.99 -8.82
C ILE A 100 -4.78 -11.93 -8.17
N HIS A 101 -4.44 -12.39 -6.97
CA HIS A 101 -5.31 -13.21 -6.13
C HIS A 101 -5.71 -12.45 -4.87
N ILE A 102 -7.02 -12.22 -4.69
CA ILE A 102 -7.57 -11.52 -3.53
C ILE A 102 -7.93 -12.55 -2.46
N THR A 103 -7.42 -12.36 -1.25
CA THR A 103 -7.70 -13.23 -0.10
C THR A 103 -8.32 -12.41 1.03
N GLN A 104 -9.47 -12.87 1.54
CA GLN A 104 -10.02 -12.30 2.76
C GLN A 104 -9.31 -12.87 3.97
N GLY A 105 -8.76 -12.00 4.84
CA GLY A 105 -8.06 -12.43 6.04
C GLY A 105 -7.47 -11.28 6.84
N ASN A 106 -7.03 -11.60 8.05
CA ASN A 106 -6.37 -10.63 8.92
C ASN A 106 -4.86 -10.62 8.65
N ILE A 107 -4.26 -9.43 8.61
CA ILE A 107 -2.81 -9.24 8.49
C ILE A 107 -2.05 -10.04 9.57
N ARG A 108 -2.59 -10.13 10.79
CA ARG A 108 -2.00 -10.90 11.91
C ARG A 108 -1.80 -12.39 11.61
N ASP A 109 -2.52 -12.90 10.62
CA ASP A 109 -2.52 -14.30 10.23
C ASP A 109 -1.80 -14.53 8.89
N ALA A 110 -1.13 -13.50 8.33
CA ALA A 110 -0.55 -13.57 6.99
C ALA A 110 0.43 -14.74 6.82
N SER A 111 1.30 -14.97 7.79
CA SER A 111 2.23 -16.10 7.78
C SER A 111 1.55 -17.47 7.88
N SER A 112 0.40 -17.55 8.52
CA SER A 112 -0.43 -18.77 8.60
C SER A 112 -1.21 -19.01 7.30
N ILE A 113 -1.67 -17.94 6.66
CA ILE A 113 -2.45 -18.00 5.41
C ILE A 113 -1.56 -18.37 4.22
N PHE A 114 -0.41 -17.71 4.08
CA PHE A 114 0.44 -17.82 2.89
C PHE A 114 1.69 -18.66 3.07
N GLY A 115 2.06 -18.95 4.33
CA GLY A 115 3.32 -19.58 4.68
C GLY A 115 4.46 -18.58 4.94
N ARG A 116 5.53 -19.07 5.57
CA ARG A 116 6.72 -18.28 5.88
C ARG A 116 7.70 -18.28 4.71
N HIS A 117 8.38 -17.16 4.51
CA HIS A 117 9.47 -17.04 3.52
C HIS A 117 9.04 -17.36 2.08
N VAL A 118 7.87 -16.88 1.68
CA VAL A 118 7.25 -17.19 0.38
C VAL A 118 7.37 -16.03 -0.59
N PHE A 119 7.41 -14.78 -0.09
CA PHE A 119 7.33 -13.58 -0.92
C PHE A 119 8.70 -12.98 -1.23
N ASP A 120 8.82 -12.46 -2.45
CA ASP A 120 9.98 -11.70 -2.91
C ASP A 120 9.85 -10.20 -2.59
N ALA A 121 8.64 -9.71 -2.38
CA ALA A 121 8.36 -8.38 -1.87
C ALA A 121 7.06 -8.38 -1.07
N VAL A 122 7.00 -7.53 -0.05
CA VAL A 122 5.77 -7.16 0.64
C VAL A 122 5.57 -5.67 0.46
N ILE A 123 4.34 -5.26 0.20
CA ILE A 123 3.97 -3.85 0.10
C ILE A 123 2.81 -3.58 1.04
N THR A 124 2.76 -2.40 1.65
CA THR A 124 1.66 -2.06 2.56
C THR A 124 1.47 -0.55 2.68
N ASN A 125 0.21 -0.14 2.62
CA ASN A 125 -0.26 1.19 2.96
C ASN A 125 -1.19 1.08 4.19
N PRO A 126 -0.63 0.89 5.40
CA PRO A 126 -1.43 0.61 6.57
C PRO A 126 -2.21 1.85 7.02
N PRO A 127 -3.32 1.70 7.77
CA PRO A 127 -4.05 2.83 8.31
C PRO A 127 -3.17 3.66 9.28
N TYR A 128 -3.22 5.01 9.16
CA TYR A 128 -2.34 5.94 9.89
C TYR A 128 -2.93 6.42 11.22
N VAL A 129 -3.51 5.59 12.04
CA VAL A 129 -4.10 6.03 13.30
C VAL A 129 -3.08 6.01 14.45
N ASN A 130 -3.10 7.01 15.31
CA ASN A 130 -2.26 7.10 16.50
C ASN A 130 -2.95 6.47 17.70
N ASP A 131 -2.33 5.51 18.36
CA ASP A 131 -2.80 4.85 19.60
C ASP A 131 -3.13 5.81 20.75
N LYS A 132 -2.57 7.04 20.74
CA LYS A 132 -2.69 7.99 21.87
C LYS A 132 -3.66 9.15 21.66
N HIS A 133 -4.13 9.40 20.44
CA HIS A 133 -4.99 10.57 20.13
C HIS A 133 -6.25 10.30 19.31
N GLY A 134 -6.45 9.09 18.79
CA GLY A 134 -7.58 8.75 17.92
C GLY A 134 -8.96 8.78 18.59
N LEU A 135 -9.02 8.57 19.91
CA LEU A 135 -10.28 8.50 20.66
C LEU A 135 -10.93 9.87 20.96
N LYS A 136 -10.28 11.00 20.65
CA LYS A 136 -10.79 12.34 21.01
C LYS A 136 -11.35 13.16 19.86
N ASN A 137 -11.34 12.66 18.61
CA ASN A 137 -11.92 13.40 17.50
C ASN A 137 -13.20 12.72 16.97
N PRO A 138 -14.41 13.19 17.38
CA PRO A 138 -15.68 12.58 16.98
C PRO A 138 -15.98 12.73 15.47
N LYS A 139 -15.13 13.43 14.70
CA LYS A 139 -15.25 13.62 13.25
C LYS A 139 -14.36 12.69 12.42
N LEU A 140 -13.55 11.84 13.04
CA LEU A 140 -12.84 10.79 12.31
C LEU A 140 -13.85 9.80 11.73
N PRO A 141 -13.79 9.48 10.43
CA PRO A 141 -14.67 8.47 9.87
C PRO A 141 -14.55 7.17 10.67
N LYS A 142 -15.67 6.61 11.09
CA LYS A 142 -15.74 5.35 11.87
C LYS A 142 -14.98 4.19 11.22
N ALA A 143 -14.75 4.27 9.91
CA ALA A 143 -13.96 3.32 9.15
C ALA A 143 -12.47 3.32 9.56
N ILE A 144 -11.85 4.50 9.73
CA ILE A 144 -10.42 4.61 10.09
C ILE A 144 -10.18 4.08 11.51
N ALA A 145 -11.06 4.43 12.46
CA ALA A 145 -10.98 3.93 13.85
C ALA A 145 -11.14 2.40 13.95
N ARG A 146 -11.84 1.76 13.01
CA ARG A 146 -12.00 0.29 12.98
C ARG A 146 -10.75 -0.45 12.51
N HIS A 147 -9.93 0.16 11.64
CA HIS A 147 -8.75 -0.50 11.08
C HIS A 147 -7.66 -0.79 12.13
N GLU A 148 -7.43 0.11 13.10
CA GLU A 148 -6.45 -0.15 14.18
C GLU A 148 -6.91 -1.17 15.22
N ILE A 149 -8.22 -1.38 15.35
CA ILE A 149 -8.75 -2.46 16.20
C ILE A 149 -8.29 -3.82 15.66
N TYR A 150 -8.00 -3.92 14.35
CA TYR A 150 -7.67 -5.18 13.69
C TYR A 150 -6.17 -5.43 13.55
N CYS A 151 -5.29 -4.39 13.56
CA CYS A 151 -3.88 -4.56 13.28
C CYS A 151 -3.05 -3.36 13.76
N THR A 152 -2.00 -3.61 14.56
CA THR A 152 -1.02 -2.60 14.98
C THR A 152 0.11 -2.47 13.96
N LEU A 153 0.92 -1.40 14.07
CA LEU A 153 2.14 -1.25 13.27
C LEU A 153 3.09 -2.45 13.47
N GLU A 154 3.22 -2.91 14.71
CA GLU A 154 4.04 -4.07 15.05
C GLU A 154 3.53 -5.35 14.37
N ASP A 155 2.22 -5.58 14.34
CA ASP A 155 1.63 -6.74 13.65
C ASP A 155 1.97 -6.73 12.16
N VAL A 156 1.87 -5.56 11.50
CA VAL A 156 2.21 -5.41 10.07
C VAL A 156 3.68 -5.73 9.82
N ILE A 157 4.57 -5.14 10.61
CA ILE A 157 6.03 -5.29 10.43
C ILE A 157 6.47 -6.73 10.74
N ARG A 158 5.94 -7.33 11.81
CA ARG A 158 6.20 -8.72 12.19
C ARG A 158 5.78 -9.68 11.07
N GLU A 159 4.53 -9.63 10.66
CA GLU A 159 4.02 -10.54 9.63
C GLU A 159 4.70 -10.31 8.27
N ALA A 160 5.00 -9.07 7.89
CA ALA A 160 5.79 -8.79 6.70
C ALA A 160 7.16 -9.48 6.76
N SER A 161 7.84 -9.42 7.91
CA SER A 161 9.11 -10.13 8.10
C SER A 161 8.96 -11.65 8.01
N GLU A 162 7.91 -12.22 8.60
CA GLU A 162 7.69 -13.67 8.59
C GLU A 162 7.43 -14.23 7.19
N VAL A 163 6.67 -13.52 6.36
CA VAL A 163 6.32 -13.98 5.01
C VAL A 163 7.40 -13.69 3.97
N LEU A 164 8.27 -12.69 4.19
CA LEU A 164 9.37 -12.35 3.29
C LEU A 164 10.47 -13.42 3.27
N LYS A 165 10.98 -13.75 2.10
CA LYS A 165 12.24 -14.48 1.95
C LYS A 165 13.42 -13.66 2.52
N PRO A 166 14.52 -14.29 2.98
CA PRO A 166 15.74 -13.56 3.35
C PRO A 166 16.24 -12.65 2.22
N LYS A 167 16.74 -11.46 2.57
CA LYS A 167 17.26 -10.44 1.64
C LYS A 167 16.23 -9.87 0.66
N LYS A 168 14.94 -9.97 0.99
CA LYS A 168 13.83 -9.39 0.23
C LYS A 168 13.23 -8.21 0.96
N SER A 169 12.47 -7.37 0.24
CA SER A 169 12.09 -6.03 0.66
C SER A 169 10.64 -5.92 1.11
N LEU A 170 10.44 -5.18 2.20
CA LEU A 170 9.18 -4.54 2.58
C LEU A 170 9.17 -3.12 2.04
N PHE A 171 8.10 -2.71 1.36
CA PHE A 171 7.82 -1.33 0.97
C PHE A 171 6.60 -0.82 1.75
N MET A 172 6.75 0.34 2.38
CA MET A 172 5.72 0.92 3.24
C MET A 172 5.60 2.42 3.02
N VAL A 173 4.38 2.95 3.01
CA VAL A 173 4.13 4.38 3.17
C VAL A 173 3.58 4.64 4.56
N HIS A 174 4.02 5.71 5.21
CA HIS A 174 3.55 6.08 6.55
C HIS A 174 3.68 7.57 6.84
N ARG A 175 3.33 8.00 8.06
CA ARG A 175 3.51 9.38 8.54
C ARG A 175 4.92 9.60 9.08
N PRO A 176 5.61 10.72 8.74
CA PRO A 176 7.00 10.97 9.13
C PRO A 176 7.22 11.03 10.65
N HIS A 177 6.27 11.52 11.41
CA HIS A 177 6.39 11.61 12.88
C HIS A 177 6.48 10.24 13.58
N ARG A 178 6.10 9.15 12.90
CA ARG A 178 6.23 7.79 13.41
C ARG A 178 7.55 7.10 13.01
N LEU A 179 8.45 7.78 12.32
CA LEU A 179 9.72 7.19 11.88
C LEU A 179 10.53 6.53 13.00
N PRO A 180 10.66 7.14 14.22
CA PRO A 180 11.39 6.49 15.32
C PRO A 180 10.79 5.12 15.68
N GLU A 181 9.48 5.06 15.87
CA GLU A 181 8.76 3.82 16.18
C GLU A 181 8.86 2.80 15.05
N ILE A 182 8.69 3.25 13.80
CA ILE A 182 8.77 2.37 12.62
C ILE A 182 10.14 1.71 12.54
N PHE A 183 11.22 2.48 12.67
CA PHE A 183 12.59 1.95 12.54
C PHE A 183 12.94 1.03 13.69
N GLU A 184 12.56 1.38 14.93
CA GLU A 184 12.75 0.51 16.09
C GLU A 184 12.03 -0.83 15.89
N THR A 185 10.75 -0.80 15.51
CA THR A 185 9.96 -2.01 15.27
C THR A 185 10.51 -2.84 14.10
N MET A 186 10.93 -2.20 13.01
CA MET A 186 11.56 -2.89 11.88
C MET A 186 12.82 -3.65 12.31
N GLN A 187 13.70 -3.02 13.08
CA GLN A 187 14.94 -3.66 13.56
C GLN A 187 14.66 -4.81 14.52
N GLN A 188 13.67 -4.66 15.43
CA GLN A 188 13.24 -5.74 16.32
C GLN A 188 12.76 -6.98 15.56
N HIS A 189 12.20 -6.80 14.36
CA HIS A 189 11.68 -7.87 13.50
C HIS A 189 12.60 -8.18 12.29
N ARG A 190 13.91 -7.91 12.39
CA ARG A 190 14.91 -8.28 11.36
C ARG A 190 14.69 -7.61 10.00
N LEU A 191 13.98 -6.48 9.96
CA LEU A 191 13.81 -5.64 8.78
C LEU A 191 14.74 -4.43 8.92
N GLU A 192 15.79 -4.36 8.11
CA GLU A 192 16.74 -3.24 8.13
C GLU A 192 16.29 -2.15 7.16
N PRO A 193 16.01 -0.92 7.62
CA PRO A 193 15.68 0.20 6.73
C PRO A 193 16.84 0.48 5.75
N LYS A 194 16.55 0.50 4.46
CA LYS A 194 17.56 0.65 3.40
C LYS A 194 17.42 1.90 2.57
N ARG A 195 16.17 2.34 2.37
CA ARG A 195 15.86 3.50 1.54
C ARG A 195 14.63 4.20 2.10
N MET A 196 14.68 5.52 2.15
CA MET A 196 13.51 6.32 2.49
C MET A 196 13.41 7.55 1.60
N ARG A 197 12.19 8.04 1.44
CA ARG A 197 11.89 9.24 0.68
C ARG A 197 10.76 10.01 1.33
N LEU A 198 10.99 11.27 1.64
CA LEU A 198 9.97 12.15 2.20
C LEU A 198 9.09 12.71 1.09
N VAL A 199 7.81 12.87 1.38
CA VAL A 199 6.82 13.44 0.46
C VAL A 199 6.25 14.72 1.09
N HIS A 200 6.42 15.83 0.38
CA HIS A 200 5.95 17.13 0.80
C HIS A 200 4.75 17.56 -0.08
N PRO A 201 3.67 18.08 0.51
CA PRO A 201 2.58 18.62 -0.28
C PRO A 201 3.05 19.81 -1.12
N TYR A 202 3.89 20.70 -0.55
CA TYR A 202 4.53 21.83 -1.21
C TYR A 202 5.98 21.95 -0.71
N ILE A 203 6.86 22.57 -1.51
CA ILE A 203 8.28 22.72 -1.19
C ILE A 203 8.54 23.40 0.16
N HIS A 204 7.66 24.32 0.58
CA HIS A 204 7.77 25.09 1.83
C HIS A 204 6.95 24.49 2.99
N LYS A 205 6.31 23.34 2.81
CA LYS A 205 5.56 22.63 3.85
C LYS A 205 6.33 21.44 4.37
N GLU A 206 6.09 21.09 5.63
CA GLU A 206 6.61 19.84 6.21
C GLU A 206 6.14 18.60 5.43
N PRO A 207 6.94 17.53 5.41
CA PRO A 207 6.53 16.28 4.80
C PRO A 207 5.32 15.69 5.54
N ASN A 208 4.35 15.20 4.81
CA ASN A 208 3.16 14.57 5.35
C ASN A 208 3.13 13.05 5.14
N MET A 209 4.03 12.53 4.32
CA MET A 209 4.23 11.09 4.11
C MET A 209 5.72 10.76 4.03
N VAL A 210 6.05 9.52 4.31
CA VAL A 210 7.35 8.91 4.08
C VAL A 210 7.17 7.56 3.41
N LEU A 211 7.95 7.31 2.38
CA LEU A 211 8.10 6.03 1.71
C LEU A 211 9.35 5.35 2.27
N ILE A 212 9.23 4.08 2.66
CA ILE A 212 10.30 3.33 3.31
C ILE A 212 10.46 1.98 2.61
N GLU A 213 11.70 1.60 2.33
CA GLU A 213 12.09 0.25 1.99
C GLU A 213 12.94 -0.31 3.11
N ALA A 214 12.58 -1.49 3.61
CA ALA A 214 13.36 -2.26 4.55
C ALA A 214 13.63 -3.66 4.02
N VAL A 215 14.83 -4.18 4.26
CA VAL A 215 15.26 -5.49 3.75
C VAL A 215 15.36 -6.48 4.90
N ARG A 216 14.72 -7.63 4.75
CA ARG A 216 14.83 -8.71 5.72
C ARG A 216 16.27 -9.23 5.81
N ASP A 217 16.80 -9.31 7.03
CA ASP A 217 18.20 -9.65 7.30
C ASP A 217 19.21 -8.75 6.56
N GLY A 218 18.81 -7.50 6.26
CA GLY A 218 19.65 -6.51 5.60
C GLY A 218 20.85 -6.11 6.46
N ASN A 219 21.93 -5.62 5.83
CA ASN A 219 23.02 -4.96 6.53
C ASN A 219 22.65 -3.50 6.80
N PRO A 220 23.20 -2.83 7.82
CA PRO A 220 22.99 -1.40 8.05
C PRO A 220 23.27 -0.55 6.79
N MET A 221 22.86 0.65 6.79
CA MET A 221 22.98 1.73 5.79
C MET A 221 21.63 2.13 5.19
N LEU A 222 21.09 3.24 5.71
CA LEU A 222 19.90 3.89 5.18
C LEU A 222 20.29 4.96 4.16
N LYS A 223 19.75 4.88 2.96
CA LYS A 223 19.83 5.93 1.93
C LYS A 223 18.59 6.83 2.03
N VAL A 224 18.79 8.13 2.23
CA VAL A 224 17.72 9.13 2.13
C VAL A 224 17.74 9.71 0.73
N GLU A 225 16.67 9.51 -0.02
CA GLU A 225 16.52 10.00 -1.39
C GLU A 225 16.02 11.46 -1.42
N PRO A 226 16.24 12.20 -2.51
CA PRO A 226 15.65 13.52 -2.70
C PRO A 226 14.12 13.47 -2.53
N PRO A 227 13.51 14.48 -1.87
CA PRO A 227 12.09 14.46 -1.57
C PRO A 227 11.20 14.49 -2.82
N ILE A 228 9.96 14.04 -2.66
CA ILE A 228 8.90 14.26 -3.64
C ILE A 228 8.13 15.52 -3.24
N ILE A 229 7.97 16.44 -4.16
CA ILE A 229 7.09 17.61 -3.99
C ILE A 229 5.84 17.37 -4.83
N VAL A 230 4.66 17.31 -4.17
CA VAL A 230 3.42 16.94 -4.85
C VAL A 230 2.88 18.08 -5.70
N TYR A 231 2.79 19.28 -5.14
CA TYR A 231 2.19 20.44 -5.81
C TYR A 231 3.19 21.57 -6.01
N GLU A 232 3.16 22.19 -7.19
CA GLU A 232 3.83 23.49 -7.45
C GLU A 232 3.06 24.62 -6.75
N LYS A 233 1.74 24.61 -6.89
CA LYS A 233 0.74 25.50 -6.28
C LYS A 233 -0.58 24.76 -6.17
N GLU A 234 -1.57 25.40 -5.51
CA GLU A 234 -2.90 24.84 -5.35
C GLU A 234 -3.50 24.37 -6.69
N GLY A 235 -3.97 23.12 -6.72
CA GLY A 235 -4.56 22.47 -7.89
C GLY A 235 -3.59 22.13 -9.03
N LYS A 236 -2.26 22.35 -8.87
CA LYS A 236 -1.27 22.04 -9.93
C LYS A 236 -0.17 21.09 -9.42
N TYR A 237 -0.16 19.88 -9.94
CA TYR A 237 0.90 18.91 -9.68
C TYR A 237 2.25 19.33 -10.26
N THR A 238 3.34 18.93 -9.60
CA THR A 238 4.69 19.05 -10.16
C THR A 238 4.86 18.11 -11.35
N GLN A 239 5.85 18.40 -12.20
CA GLN A 239 6.19 17.52 -13.33
C GLN A 239 6.55 16.11 -12.84
N GLN A 240 7.23 15.98 -11.69
CA GLN A 240 7.56 14.70 -11.08
C GLN A 240 6.31 13.84 -10.82
N ILE A 241 5.21 14.44 -10.36
CA ILE A 241 3.95 13.71 -10.16
C ILE A 241 3.27 13.38 -11.48
N LEU A 242 3.25 14.32 -12.44
CA LEU A 242 2.65 14.07 -13.76
C LEU A 242 3.33 12.93 -14.51
N ASP A 243 4.63 12.76 -14.31
CA ASP A 243 5.41 11.68 -14.96
C ASP A 243 5.04 10.28 -14.41
N LEU A 244 4.45 10.18 -13.21
CA LEU A 244 3.97 8.91 -12.67
C LEU A 244 2.74 8.35 -13.42
N TYR A 245 2.03 9.23 -14.15
CA TYR A 245 0.82 8.84 -14.90
C TYR A 245 1.10 8.63 -16.42
N LYS A 246 2.35 8.74 -16.85
CA LYS A 246 2.79 8.43 -18.21
C LYS A 246 3.28 6.97 -18.30
#